data_ce8ce2ac4de03e45f5c3c810bf2760a2
#
_entry.id   ce8ce2ac4de03e45f5c3c810bf2760a2
#
_cell.length_a   1.000
_cell.length_b   1.000
_cell.length_c   1.000
_cell.angle_alpha   90.00
_cell.angle_beta   90.00
_cell.angle_gamma   90.00
#
_symmetry.space_group_name_H-M   'P 1'
#
loop_
_entity.id
_entity.type
_entity.pdbx_description
1 polymer ?
#
loop_
_entity_poly.entity_id
_entity_poly.type
_entity_poly.pdbx_seq_one_letter_code
_entity_poly.pdbx_strand_id
1 'polypeptide(L)'
;MAVDNKQIATDVLAAVGGAENVKAATNCMTRLRLTLTNKDAVDIDKVKKIKGVLGAQFSGSQFQIIIGQNVPKVLDEFITLSGVKREAPVDENLDVPKEKLTPALVGNRILDYLSGSMTQLIPLLMAGGLFRTFAVVLGPQMCNVIAADSETYQFFYTTLYEATFYFLPIYLGYAAAKKIGASPVLGMLTGGVLIAPSIITAAAAKGTISVYGISIAAASYAQSVLPIMLTIPVLYVVEK
;
A
#
# COMPACT_ATOMS: atom_id res chain seq x y z
N MET A 1 -10.75 -23.78 14.96
CA MET A 1 -11.60 -23.26 16.04
C MET A 1 -11.81 -21.78 15.79
N ALA A 2 -13.06 -21.33 15.66
CA ALA A 2 -13.36 -19.91 15.50
C ALA A 2 -12.91 -19.16 16.78
N VAL A 3 -12.16 -18.11 16.63
CA VAL A 3 -11.74 -17.24 17.73
C VAL A 3 -12.94 -16.39 18.09
N ASP A 4 -13.41 -16.48 19.33
CA ASP A 4 -14.55 -15.69 19.80
C ASP A 4 -14.11 -14.25 20.06
N ASN A 5 -14.50 -13.34 19.17
CA ASN A 5 -14.13 -11.92 19.24
C ASN A 5 -14.65 -11.26 20.51
N LYS A 6 -15.84 -11.67 21.00
CA LYS A 6 -16.45 -11.16 22.23
C LYS A 6 -15.65 -11.59 23.46
N GLN A 7 -15.17 -12.85 23.45
CA GLN A 7 -14.33 -13.34 24.55
C GLN A 7 -13.00 -12.58 24.60
N ILE A 8 -12.34 -12.35 23.43
CA ILE A 8 -11.13 -11.54 23.38
C ILE A 8 -11.37 -10.13 23.92
N ALA A 9 -12.45 -9.47 23.50
CA ALA A 9 -12.79 -8.14 23.97
C ALA A 9 -13.01 -8.09 25.49
N THR A 10 -13.70 -9.09 26.05
CA THR A 10 -13.95 -9.21 27.49
C THR A 10 -12.66 -9.42 28.28
N ASP A 11 -11.81 -10.33 27.82
CA ASP A 11 -10.57 -10.66 28.50
C ASP A 11 -9.56 -9.49 28.43
N VAL A 12 -9.52 -8.79 27.28
CA VAL A 12 -8.72 -7.57 27.11
C VAL A 12 -9.20 -6.49 28.05
N LEU A 13 -10.52 -6.24 28.13
CA LEU A 13 -11.10 -5.21 28.98
C LEU A 13 -10.78 -5.46 30.46
N ALA A 14 -10.86 -6.70 30.90
CA ALA A 14 -10.47 -7.07 32.26
C ALA A 14 -8.97 -6.89 32.53
N ALA A 15 -8.12 -7.23 31.56
CA ALA A 15 -6.66 -7.16 31.72
C ALA A 15 -6.09 -5.74 31.62
N VAL A 16 -6.82 -4.78 31.07
CA VAL A 16 -6.42 -3.38 31.00
C VAL A 16 -6.95 -2.53 32.15
N GLY A 17 -7.60 -3.14 33.14
CA GLY A 17 -8.11 -2.43 34.32
C GLY A 17 -9.56 -1.98 34.21
N GLY A 18 -10.35 -2.56 33.29
CA GLY A 18 -11.77 -2.25 33.12
C GLY A 18 -12.04 -1.01 32.28
N ALA A 19 -13.35 -0.74 32.07
CA ALA A 19 -13.82 0.38 31.24
C ALA A 19 -13.37 1.75 31.76
N GLU A 20 -13.26 1.90 33.07
CA GLU A 20 -12.88 3.16 33.72
C GLU A 20 -11.44 3.59 33.40
N ASN A 21 -10.58 2.60 33.10
CA ASN A 21 -9.20 2.87 32.71
C ASN A 21 -9.02 3.22 31.23
N VAL A 22 -10.03 3.03 30.39
CA VAL A 22 -9.95 3.26 28.94
C VAL A 22 -10.66 4.56 28.58
N LYS A 23 -9.93 5.55 28.08
CA LYS A 23 -10.48 6.83 27.60
C LYS A 23 -11.06 6.73 26.20
N ALA A 24 -10.36 6.01 25.32
CA ALA A 24 -10.73 5.86 23.92
C ALA A 24 -10.15 4.57 23.36
N ALA A 25 -10.83 4.03 22.34
CA ALA A 25 -10.39 2.86 21.62
C ALA A 25 -10.46 3.10 20.10
N THR A 26 -9.45 2.65 19.39
CA THR A 26 -9.40 2.68 17.93
C THR A 26 -8.67 1.44 17.40
N ASN A 27 -8.65 1.25 16.11
CA ASN A 27 -7.88 0.18 15.51
C ASN A 27 -7.11 0.65 14.27
N CYS A 28 -6.01 -0.02 13.96
CA CYS A 28 -5.44 -0.06 12.62
C CYS A 28 -5.71 -1.43 11.99
N MET A 29 -5.03 -1.78 10.91
CA MET A 29 -5.30 -3.03 10.17
C MET A 29 -5.17 -4.30 11.03
N THR A 30 -4.27 -4.32 12.02
CA THR A 30 -3.95 -5.53 12.79
C THR A 30 -3.91 -5.32 14.30
N ARG A 31 -4.03 -4.08 14.79
CA ARG A 31 -3.85 -3.74 16.20
C ARG A 31 -5.06 -3.00 16.77
N LEU A 32 -5.49 -3.42 17.95
CA LEU A 32 -6.37 -2.64 18.82
C LEU A 32 -5.51 -1.64 19.59
N ARG A 33 -5.89 -0.37 19.58
CA ARG A 33 -5.18 0.72 20.24
C ARG A 33 -6.06 1.34 21.31
N LEU A 34 -5.57 1.38 22.52
CA LEU A 34 -6.28 1.91 23.69
C LEU A 34 -5.54 3.10 24.26
N THR A 35 -6.24 4.20 24.45
CA THR A 35 -5.77 5.34 25.22
C THR A 35 -6.21 5.15 26.68
N LEU A 36 -5.26 4.98 27.57
CA LEU A 36 -5.49 4.61 28.96
C LEU A 36 -5.36 5.81 29.89
N THR A 37 -6.08 5.77 31.02
CA THR A 37 -5.93 6.74 32.11
C THR A 37 -4.72 6.43 32.98
N ASN A 38 -4.59 5.17 33.37
CA ASN A 38 -3.47 4.67 34.18
C ASN A 38 -2.81 3.47 33.46
N LYS A 39 -1.53 3.61 33.12
CA LYS A 39 -0.75 2.56 32.45
C LYS A 39 -0.35 1.44 33.42
N ASP A 40 -0.18 1.75 34.68
CA ASP A 40 0.27 0.78 35.68
C ASP A 40 -0.82 -0.23 36.06
N ALA A 41 -2.07 0.06 35.70
CA ALA A 41 -3.22 -0.84 35.88
C ALA A 41 -3.26 -1.98 34.83
N VAL A 42 -2.37 -1.96 33.85
CA VAL A 42 -2.38 -2.94 32.75
C VAL A 42 -1.45 -4.11 33.08
N ASP A 43 -2.01 -5.31 33.08
CA ASP A 43 -1.23 -6.55 33.14
C ASP A 43 -0.88 -7.03 31.73
N ILE A 44 0.27 -6.59 31.21
CA ILE A 44 0.74 -6.91 29.86
C ILE A 44 0.87 -8.43 29.67
N ASP A 45 1.33 -9.16 30.68
CA ASP A 45 1.54 -10.59 30.57
C ASP A 45 0.23 -11.38 30.53
N LYS A 46 -0.80 -10.88 31.21
CA LYS A 46 -2.16 -11.40 31.04
C LYS A 46 -2.69 -11.13 29.62
N VAL A 47 -2.52 -9.91 29.11
CA VAL A 47 -2.96 -9.58 27.75
C VAL A 47 -2.29 -10.47 26.70
N LYS A 48 -0.99 -10.72 26.82
CA LYS A 48 -0.26 -11.61 25.90
C LYS A 48 -0.71 -13.07 25.95
N LYS A 49 -1.28 -13.52 27.07
CA LYS A 49 -1.79 -14.89 27.23
C LYS A 49 -3.21 -15.09 26.70
N ILE A 50 -3.92 -14.02 26.34
CA ILE A 50 -5.28 -14.11 25.82
C ILE A 50 -5.26 -14.83 24.46
N LYS A 51 -6.08 -15.85 24.33
CA LYS A 51 -6.18 -16.62 23.09
C LYS A 51 -6.71 -15.74 21.96
N GLY A 52 -5.91 -15.55 20.91
CA GLY A 52 -6.21 -14.67 19.78
C GLY A 52 -5.44 -13.34 19.82
N VAL A 53 -4.70 -13.06 20.88
CA VAL A 53 -3.73 -11.97 20.94
C VAL A 53 -2.36 -12.49 20.52
N LEU A 54 -1.74 -11.83 19.55
CA LEU A 54 -0.42 -12.16 19.02
C LEU A 54 0.70 -11.42 19.75
N GLY A 55 0.38 -10.32 20.44
CA GLY A 55 1.33 -9.53 21.20
C GLY A 55 0.67 -8.28 21.78
N ALA A 56 1.34 -7.68 22.77
CA ALA A 56 0.91 -6.44 23.39
C ALA A 56 2.11 -5.60 23.81
N GLN A 57 2.03 -4.29 23.61
CA GLN A 57 3.09 -3.34 23.94
C GLN A 57 2.55 -1.93 24.15
N PHE A 58 3.28 -1.11 24.88
CA PHE A 58 3.07 0.34 24.89
C PHE A 58 3.83 0.99 23.75
N SER A 59 3.19 1.95 23.10
CA SER A 59 3.80 2.82 22.10
C SER A 59 3.41 4.27 22.45
N GLY A 60 4.36 5.02 22.97
CA GLY A 60 4.09 6.37 23.47
C GLY A 60 3.05 6.38 24.60
N SER A 61 1.93 7.06 24.34
CA SER A 61 0.79 7.15 25.28
C SER A 61 -0.24 6.06 25.09
N GLN A 62 -0.16 5.25 24.04
CA GLN A 62 -1.15 4.24 23.67
C GLN A 62 -0.69 2.83 24.04
N PHE A 63 -1.63 2.01 24.46
CA PHE A 63 -1.46 0.57 24.60
C PHE A 63 -1.94 -0.13 23.33
N GLN A 64 -1.07 -0.92 22.69
CA GLN A 64 -1.32 -1.58 21.43
C GLN A 64 -1.37 -3.08 21.62
N ILE A 65 -2.45 -3.71 21.14
CA ILE A 65 -2.68 -5.17 21.23
C ILE A 65 -2.79 -5.71 19.80
N ILE A 66 -1.89 -6.60 19.43
CA ILE A 66 -1.83 -7.19 18.10
C ILE A 66 -2.78 -8.38 18.05
N ILE A 67 -3.82 -8.28 17.22
CA ILE A 67 -4.87 -9.31 17.09
C ILE A 67 -4.91 -9.89 15.66
N GLY A 68 -4.44 -9.12 14.66
CA GLY A 68 -4.51 -9.49 13.25
C GLY A 68 -5.80 -9.00 12.58
N GLN A 69 -6.24 -9.69 11.53
CA GLN A 69 -7.33 -9.23 10.67
C GLN A 69 -8.70 -9.12 11.36
N ASN A 70 -8.88 -9.78 12.50
CA ASN A 70 -10.14 -9.74 13.26
C ASN A 70 -10.28 -8.49 14.15
N VAL A 71 -9.29 -7.62 14.18
CA VAL A 71 -9.28 -6.44 15.06
C VAL A 71 -10.52 -5.53 14.93
N PRO A 72 -11.11 -5.28 13.74
CA PRO A 72 -12.31 -4.46 13.64
C PRO A 72 -13.49 -5.05 14.43
N LYS A 73 -13.68 -6.38 14.33
CA LYS A 73 -14.77 -7.08 15.04
C LYS A 73 -14.54 -7.09 16.55
N VAL A 74 -13.29 -7.26 16.97
CA VAL A 74 -12.92 -7.20 18.40
C VAL A 74 -13.13 -5.79 18.94
N LEU A 75 -12.80 -4.72 18.17
CA LEU A 75 -13.06 -3.34 18.57
C LEU A 75 -14.55 -3.07 18.73
N ASP A 76 -15.40 -3.54 17.81
CA ASP A 76 -16.85 -3.35 17.88
C ASP A 76 -17.43 -3.98 19.16
N GLU A 77 -17.02 -5.22 19.48
CA GLU A 77 -17.39 -5.88 20.74
C GLU A 77 -16.83 -5.15 21.96
N PHE A 78 -15.57 -4.69 21.91
CA PHE A 78 -14.91 -3.97 22.98
C PHE A 78 -15.65 -2.65 23.32
N ILE A 79 -16.06 -1.89 22.30
CA ILE A 79 -16.83 -0.66 22.47
C ILE A 79 -18.20 -0.95 23.05
N THR A 80 -18.87 -2.01 22.57
CA THR A 80 -20.18 -2.43 23.07
C THR A 80 -20.12 -2.79 24.56
N LEU A 81 -19.05 -3.47 24.98
CA LEU A 81 -18.85 -3.89 26.37
C LEU A 81 -18.40 -2.76 27.30
N SER A 82 -17.55 -1.86 26.81
CA SER A 82 -16.93 -0.82 27.62
C SER A 82 -17.68 0.51 27.61
N GLY A 83 -18.52 0.78 26.59
CA GLY A 83 -19.16 2.08 26.39
C GLY A 83 -18.21 3.23 26.04
N VAL A 84 -16.96 2.93 25.72
CA VAL A 84 -15.88 3.90 25.44
C VAL A 84 -16.07 4.52 24.06
N LYS A 85 -15.66 5.79 23.90
CA LYS A 85 -15.71 6.48 22.61
C LYS A 85 -14.78 5.81 21.59
N ARG A 86 -15.34 5.57 20.40
CA ARG A 86 -14.56 5.18 19.23
C ARG A 86 -13.84 6.41 18.69
N GLU A 87 -12.52 6.39 18.64
CA GLU A 87 -11.74 7.36 17.86
C GLU A 87 -11.63 6.90 16.42
N ALA A 88 -11.48 7.86 15.49
CA ALA A 88 -11.24 7.54 14.08
C ALA A 88 -10.00 6.63 13.93
N PRO A 89 -9.99 5.72 12.96
CA PRO A 89 -8.83 4.88 12.71
C PRO A 89 -7.58 5.75 12.52
N VAL A 90 -6.56 5.50 13.33
CA VAL A 90 -5.31 6.25 13.27
C VAL A 90 -4.44 5.61 12.19
N ASP A 91 -3.97 6.42 11.24
CA ASP A 91 -3.03 5.98 10.22
C ASP A 91 -1.72 5.52 10.90
N GLU A 92 -1.17 4.38 10.50
CA GLU A 92 0.01 3.76 11.14
C GLU A 92 1.25 4.67 11.21
N ASN A 93 1.24 5.77 10.46
CA ASN A 93 2.38 6.68 10.33
C ASN A 93 2.52 7.74 11.45
N LEU A 94 1.55 7.86 12.38
CA LEU A 94 1.58 8.92 13.41
C LEU A 94 2.36 8.55 14.69
N ASP A 95 2.66 7.27 14.90
CA ASP A 95 3.29 6.78 16.15
C ASP A 95 4.79 6.48 16.03
N VAL A 96 5.43 6.86 14.94
CA VAL A 96 6.89 6.77 14.85
C VAL A 96 7.47 7.90 15.69
N PRO A 97 8.26 7.60 16.76
CA PRO A 97 9.04 8.63 17.42
C PRO A 97 9.81 9.40 16.35
N LYS A 98 9.88 10.73 16.47
CA LYS A 98 10.69 11.55 15.55
C LYS A 98 12.16 11.12 15.71
N GLU A 99 12.52 10.02 15.05
CA GLU A 99 13.90 9.56 14.97
C GLU A 99 14.71 10.66 14.27
N LYS A 100 15.86 10.96 14.83
CA LYS A 100 16.80 11.89 14.19
C LYS A 100 17.06 11.37 12.77
N LEU A 101 16.86 12.23 11.78
CA LEU A 101 17.09 11.91 10.37
C LEU A 101 18.56 11.50 10.17
N THR A 102 18.82 10.21 10.18
CA THR A 102 20.11 9.64 9.79
C THR A 102 20.07 9.28 8.31
N PRO A 103 21.19 9.33 7.58
CA PRO A 103 21.24 8.92 6.18
C PRO A 103 20.71 7.50 5.94
N ALA A 104 20.97 6.59 6.88
CA ALA A 104 20.46 5.23 6.86
C ALA A 104 18.92 5.17 6.95
N LEU A 105 18.33 5.99 7.82
CA LEU A 105 16.87 6.07 7.97
C LEU A 105 16.20 6.59 6.69
N VAL A 106 16.79 7.61 6.07
CA VAL A 106 16.29 8.15 4.78
C VAL A 106 16.38 7.09 3.70
N GLY A 107 17.51 6.37 3.60
CA GLY A 107 17.67 5.27 2.67
C GLY A 107 16.62 4.18 2.86
N ASN A 108 16.38 3.75 4.10
CA ASN A 108 15.36 2.74 4.40
C ASN A 108 13.94 3.22 4.06
N ARG A 109 13.60 4.48 4.28
CA ARG A 109 12.30 5.04 3.88
C ARG A 109 12.11 5.08 2.37
N ILE A 110 13.16 5.42 1.62
CA ILE A 110 13.14 5.37 0.16
C ILE A 110 12.93 3.92 -0.32
N LEU A 111 13.68 2.97 0.23
CA LEU A 111 13.53 1.55 -0.10
C LEU A 111 12.13 1.02 0.25
N ASP A 112 11.58 1.39 1.41
CA ASP A 112 10.21 1.01 1.80
C ASP A 112 9.16 1.61 0.86
N TYR A 113 9.34 2.87 0.46
CA TYR A 113 8.47 3.52 -0.52
C TYR A 113 8.52 2.79 -1.87
N LEU A 114 9.71 2.54 -2.41
CA LEU A 114 9.90 1.84 -3.68
C LEU A 114 9.31 0.42 -3.62
N SER A 115 9.75 -0.37 -2.64
CA SER A 115 9.31 -1.75 -2.46
C SER A 115 7.80 -1.86 -2.21
N GLY A 116 7.27 -1.06 -1.29
CA GLY A 116 5.86 -1.10 -0.92
C GLY A 116 4.92 -0.67 -2.06
N SER A 117 5.37 0.22 -2.94
CA SER A 117 4.62 0.60 -4.14
C SER A 117 4.63 -0.50 -5.19
N MET A 118 5.79 -1.14 -5.42
CA MET A 118 5.94 -2.23 -6.40
C MET A 118 5.21 -3.50 -6.00
N THR A 119 5.19 -3.84 -4.70
CA THR A 119 4.55 -5.06 -4.18
C THR A 119 3.07 -5.14 -4.53
N GLN A 120 2.37 -4.00 -4.58
CA GLN A 120 0.95 -3.95 -4.94
C GLN A 120 0.71 -4.34 -6.41
N LEU A 121 1.71 -4.21 -7.28
CA LEU A 121 1.61 -4.50 -8.72
C LEU A 121 2.01 -5.93 -9.08
N ILE A 122 2.55 -6.71 -8.16
CA ILE A 122 3.01 -8.09 -8.42
C ILE A 122 1.92 -8.93 -9.10
N PRO A 123 0.65 -8.97 -8.64
CA PRO A 123 -0.38 -9.78 -9.30
C PRO A 123 -0.62 -9.37 -10.75
N LEU A 124 -0.61 -8.05 -11.03
CA LEU A 124 -0.80 -7.50 -12.36
C LEU A 124 0.37 -7.89 -13.29
N LEU A 125 1.61 -7.72 -12.82
CA LEU A 125 2.82 -8.06 -13.58
C LEU A 125 2.90 -9.56 -13.87
N MET A 126 2.54 -10.39 -12.89
CA MET A 126 2.47 -11.84 -13.06
C MET A 126 1.45 -12.24 -14.12
N ALA A 127 0.25 -11.65 -14.11
CA ALA A 127 -0.78 -11.92 -15.10
C ALA A 127 -0.29 -11.58 -16.53
N GLY A 128 0.26 -10.37 -16.74
CA GLY A 128 0.79 -9.96 -18.04
C GLY A 128 1.94 -10.85 -18.54
N GLY A 129 2.84 -11.22 -17.62
CA GLY A 129 3.94 -12.15 -17.93
C GLY A 129 3.45 -13.55 -18.30
N LEU A 130 2.44 -14.07 -17.58
CA LEU A 130 1.85 -15.38 -17.88
C LEU A 130 1.19 -15.40 -19.27
N PHE A 131 0.41 -14.39 -19.65
CA PHE A 131 -0.21 -14.33 -20.97
C PHE A 131 0.82 -14.38 -22.09
N ARG A 132 1.91 -13.63 -21.97
CA ARG A 132 3.01 -13.68 -22.94
C ARG A 132 3.70 -15.03 -22.94
N THR A 133 3.90 -15.64 -21.77
CA THR A 133 4.50 -16.99 -21.68
C THR A 133 3.62 -18.03 -22.38
N PHE A 134 2.28 -17.98 -22.17
CA PHE A 134 1.37 -18.88 -22.88
C PHE A 134 1.44 -18.69 -24.40
N ALA A 135 1.50 -17.43 -24.86
CA ALA A 135 1.64 -17.16 -26.29
C ALA A 135 2.95 -17.72 -26.86
N VAL A 136 4.07 -17.61 -26.13
CA VAL A 136 5.37 -18.17 -26.54
C VAL A 136 5.31 -19.70 -26.59
N VAL A 137 4.74 -20.34 -25.56
CA VAL A 137 4.67 -21.81 -25.46
C VAL A 137 3.77 -22.39 -26.55
N LEU A 138 2.59 -21.83 -26.77
CA LEU A 138 1.61 -22.31 -27.75
C LEU A 138 1.92 -21.82 -29.17
N GLY A 139 2.71 -20.77 -29.30
CA GLY A 139 3.08 -20.13 -30.56
C GLY A 139 4.17 -20.85 -31.35
N PRO A 140 4.64 -20.22 -32.42
CA PRO A 140 5.61 -20.81 -33.36
C PRO A 140 7.00 -21.02 -32.75
N GLN A 141 7.25 -20.44 -31.55
CA GLN A 141 8.55 -20.53 -30.90
C GLN A 141 8.78 -21.87 -30.20
N MET A 142 7.69 -22.56 -29.74
CA MET A 142 7.81 -23.85 -29.05
C MET A 142 6.91 -24.94 -29.67
N CYS A 143 5.60 -24.87 -29.38
CA CYS A 143 4.67 -25.96 -29.76
C CYS A 143 4.05 -25.78 -31.15
N ASN A 144 4.12 -24.60 -31.73
CA ASN A 144 3.54 -24.24 -33.04
C ASN A 144 2.05 -24.63 -33.19
N VAL A 145 1.29 -24.56 -32.09
CA VAL A 145 -0.17 -24.84 -32.06
C VAL A 145 -0.94 -23.64 -32.59
N ILE A 146 -0.47 -22.44 -32.34
CA ILE A 146 -1.06 -21.17 -32.77
C ILE A 146 -0.10 -20.50 -33.72
N ALA A 147 -0.58 -20.17 -34.94
CA ALA A 147 0.22 -19.49 -35.93
C ALA A 147 0.54 -18.03 -35.52
N ALA A 148 1.72 -17.53 -35.90
CA ALA A 148 2.19 -16.20 -35.51
C ALA A 148 1.32 -15.05 -36.04
N ASP A 149 0.65 -15.25 -37.17
CA ASP A 149 -0.26 -14.31 -37.82
C ASP A 149 -1.70 -14.39 -37.30
N SER A 150 -2.00 -15.36 -36.41
CA SER A 150 -3.34 -15.48 -35.84
C SER A 150 -3.66 -14.32 -34.90
N GLU A 151 -4.91 -13.84 -34.94
CA GLU A 151 -5.42 -12.80 -34.04
C GLU A 151 -5.28 -13.22 -32.56
N THR A 152 -5.48 -14.50 -32.28
CA THR A 152 -5.32 -15.06 -30.92
C THR A 152 -3.90 -14.90 -30.41
N TYR A 153 -2.89 -15.21 -31.26
CA TYR A 153 -1.49 -15.04 -30.87
C TYR A 153 -1.17 -13.57 -30.61
N GLN A 154 -1.58 -12.67 -31.51
CA GLN A 154 -1.35 -11.23 -31.35
C GLN A 154 -2.04 -10.68 -30.12
N PHE A 155 -3.25 -11.14 -29.80
CA PHE A 155 -3.96 -10.72 -28.60
C PHE A 155 -3.22 -11.10 -27.32
N PHE A 156 -2.78 -12.34 -27.16
CA PHE A 156 -2.06 -12.78 -25.98
C PHE A 156 -0.62 -12.23 -25.90
N TYR A 157 0.09 -12.24 -27.01
CA TYR A 157 1.51 -11.87 -27.06
C TYR A 157 1.74 -10.38 -26.94
N THR A 158 0.88 -9.56 -27.60
CA THR A 158 1.03 -8.11 -27.66
C THR A 158 0.02 -7.40 -26.78
N THR A 159 -1.29 -7.55 -27.04
CA THR A 159 -2.33 -6.72 -26.42
C THR A 159 -2.39 -6.88 -24.91
N LEU A 160 -2.45 -8.10 -24.39
CA LEU A 160 -2.54 -8.33 -22.94
C LEU A 160 -1.23 -8.00 -22.22
N TYR A 161 -0.11 -8.26 -22.86
CA TYR A 161 1.20 -7.87 -22.31
C TYR A 161 1.34 -6.34 -22.27
N GLU A 162 1.03 -5.65 -23.36
CA GLU A 162 1.10 -4.19 -23.42
C GLU A 162 0.11 -3.53 -22.46
N ALA A 163 -1.10 -4.05 -22.31
CA ALA A 163 -2.07 -3.55 -21.33
C ALA A 163 -1.50 -3.56 -19.91
N THR A 164 -0.60 -4.48 -19.60
CA THR A 164 0.04 -4.57 -18.29
C THR A 164 1.27 -3.67 -18.20
N PHE A 165 2.21 -3.82 -19.12
CA PHE A 165 3.54 -3.22 -19.00
C PHE A 165 3.63 -1.82 -19.61
N TYR A 166 2.92 -1.53 -20.69
CA TYR A 166 2.92 -0.20 -21.31
C TYR A 166 2.34 0.86 -20.36
N PHE A 167 1.24 0.52 -19.68
CA PHE A 167 0.57 1.39 -18.72
C PHE A 167 1.14 1.34 -17.30
N LEU A 168 2.30 0.71 -17.12
CA LEU A 168 2.96 0.58 -15.81
C LEU A 168 3.08 1.92 -15.06
N PRO A 169 3.44 3.06 -15.68
CA PRO A 169 3.49 4.35 -14.97
C PRO A 169 2.16 4.77 -14.34
N ILE A 170 1.02 4.44 -14.96
CA ILE A 170 -0.31 4.75 -14.40
C ILE A 170 -0.58 3.91 -13.16
N TYR A 171 -0.38 2.59 -13.24
CA TYR A 171 -0.61 1.69 -12.12
C TYR A 171 0.32 2.00 -10.94
N LEU A 172 1.58 2.27 -11.26
CA LEU A 172 2.57 2.63 -10.26
C LEU A 172 2.28 4.00 -9.64
N GLY A 173 1.79 4.96 -10.43
CA GLY A 173 1.32 6.24 -9.95
C GLY A 173 0.21 6.11 -8.92
N TYR A 174 -0.77 5.24 -9.17
CA TYR A 174 -1.81 4.90 -8.21
C TYR A 174 -1.24 4.28 -6.93
N ALA A 175 -0.42 3.24 -7.05
CA ALA A 175 0.12 2.50 -5.91
C ALA A 175 1.05 3.37 -5.05
N ALA A 176 1.92 4.16 -5.69
CA ALA A 176 2.85 5.05 -5.03
C ALA A 176 2.15 6.20 -4.30
N ALA A 177 1.16 6.85 -4.94
CA ALA A 177 0.35 7.90 -4.31
C ALA A 177 -0.40 7.36 -3.09
N LYS A 178 -1.04 6.19 -3.22
CA LYS A 178 -1.71 5.52 -2.10
C LYS A 178 -0.75 5.18 -0.95
N LYS A 179 0.48 4.74 -1.26
CA LYS A 179 1.50 4.39 -0.24
C LYS A 179 1.93 5.59 0.60
N ILE A 180 2.03 6.79 0.02
CA ILE A 180 2.47 8.00 0.74
C ILE A 180 1.31 8.89 1.23
N GLY A 181 0.05 8.50 0.98
CA GLY A 181 -1.13 9.25 1.40
C GLY A 181 -1.45 10.47 0.53
N ALA A 182 -1.02 10.46 -0.74
CA ALA A 182 -1.47 11.40 -1.77
C ALA A 182 -2.72 10.87 -2.48
N SER A 183 -3.38 11.70 -3.29
CA SER A 183 -4.54 11.28 -4.09
C SER A 183 -4.13 10.25 -5.15
N PRO A 184 -4.66 9.01 -5.08
CA PRO A 184 -4.34 7.97 -6.06
C PRO A 184 -4.77 8.34 -7.49
N VAL A 185 -5.85 9.11 -7.64
CA VAL A 185 -6.35 9.56 -8.94
C VAL A 185 -5.39 10.56 -9.58
N LEU A 186 -4.85 11.49 -8.80
CA LEU A 186 -3.82 12.41 -9.29
C LEU A 186 -2.51 11.66 -9.59
N GLY A 187 -2.19 10.63 -8.82
CA GLY A 187 -1.09 9.72 -9.13
C GLY A 187 -1.23 9.03 -10.48
N MET A 188 -2.44 8.54 -10.80
CA MET A 188 -2.75 7.98 -12.12
C MET A 188 -2.63 9.03 -13.23
N LEU A 189 -3.12 10.25 -13.01
CA LEU A 189 -2.99 11.35 -13.96
C LEU A 189 -1.51 11.64 -14.25
N THR A 190 -0.69 11.73 -13.22
CA THR A 190 0.77 11.96 -13.36
C THR A 190 1.42 10.85 -14.20
N GLY A 191 1.07 9.59 -13.93
CA GLY A 191 1.51 8.45 -14.74
C GLY A 191 1.03 8.52 -16.19
N GLY A 192 -0.23 8.95 -16.41
CA GLY A 192 -0.81 9.16 -17.74
C GLY A 192 -0.10 10.24 -18.56
N VAL A 193 0.29 11.33 -17.90
CA VAL A 193 1.09 12.40 -18.55
C VAL A 193 2.40 11.86 -19.10
N LEU A 194 3.11 11.00 -18.34
CA LEU A 194 4.39 10.44 -18.77
C LEU A 194 4.30 9.56 -20.03
N ILE A 195 3.13 8.97 -20.30
CA ILE A 195 2.87 8.12 -21.47
C ILE A 195 1.90 8.76 -22.47
N ALA A 196 1.65 10.06 -22.34
CA ALA A 196 0.77 10.77 -23.27
C ALA A 196 1.26 10.64 -24.72
N PRO A 197 0.37 10.41 -25.71
CA PRO A 197 0.77 10.22 -27.10
C PRO A 197 1.65 11.35 -27.66
N SER A 198 1.41 12.58 -27.23
CA SER A 198 2.23 13.74 -27.62
C SER A 198 3.68 13.62 -27.18
N ILE A 199 3.92 13.12 -25.95
CA ILE A 199 5.28 12.91 -25.40
C ILE A 199 5.95 11.75 -26.12
N ILE A 200 5.22 10.65 -26.36
CA ILE A 200 5.77 9.46 -27.04
C ILE A 200 6.13 9.78 -28.50
N THR A 201 5.27 10.52 -29.20
CA THR A 201 5.54 10.95 -30.58
C THR A 201 6.73 11.88 -30.67
N ALA A 202 6.84 12.86 -29.76
CA ALA A 202 8.00 13.76 -29.68
C ALA A 202 9.29 12.99 -29.33
N ALA A 203 9.21 12.00 -28.43
CA ALA A 203 10.36 11.15 -28.10
C ALA A 203 10.81 10.29 -29.29
N ALA A 204 9.87 9.71 -30.05
CA ALA A 204 10.19 8.94 -31.26
C ALA A 204 10.88 9.79 -32.34
N ALA A 205 10.48 11.06 -32.45
CA ALA A 205 11.09 12.03 -33.37
C ALA A 205 12.42 12.59 -32.82
N LYS A 206 12.92 12.16 -31.65
CA LYS A 206 14.05 12.76 -30.93
C LYS A 206 13.93 14.27 -30.77
N GLY A 207 12.71 14.75 -30.62
CA GLY A 207 12.36 16.15 -30.49
C GLY A 207 12.44 16.67 -29.06
N THR A 208 12.17 17.96 -28.94
CA THR A 208 12.01 18.64 -27.63
C THR A 208 10.55 19.07 -27.47
N ILE A 209 10.08 19.06 -26.22
CA ILE A 209 8.78 19.63 -25.86
C ILE A 209 9.07 20.95 -25.13
N SER A 210 8.47 22.03 -25.59
CA SER A 210 8.59 23.33 -24.92
C SER A 210 7.39 23.55 -24.02
N VAL A 211 7.65 23.75 -22.73
CA VAL A 211 6.64 24.11 -21.73
C VAL A 211 7.04 25.43 -21.12
N TYR A 212 6.22 26.46 -21.30
CA TYR A 212 6.50 27.82 -20.84
C TYR A 212 7.88 28.37 -21.26
N GLY A 213 8.34 28.01 -22.47
CA GLY A 213 9.63 28.45 -23.00
C GLY A 213 10.84 27.62 -22.55
N ILE A 214 10.64 26.63 -21.69
CA ILE A 214 11.67 25.68 -21.29
C ILE A 214 11.62 24.48 -22.23
N SER A 215 12.70 24.24 -22.98
CA SER A 215 12.81 23.09 -23.86
C SER A 215 13.30 21.86 -23.10
N ILE A 216 12.50 20.82 -23.07
CA ILE A 216 12.79 19.54 -22.41
C ILE A 216 12.94 18.47 -23.49
N ALA A 217 14.04 17.71 -23.46
CA ALA A 217 14.22 16.57 -24.35
C ALA A 217 13.12 15.53 -24.07
N ALA A 218 12.38 15.17 -25.11
CA ALA A 218 11.34 14.14 -25.00
C ALA A 218 11.97 12.74 -24.90
N ALA A 219 11.51 11.96 -23.96
CA ALA A 219 11.86 10.54 -23.79
C ALA A 219 10.60 9.69 -23.60
N SER A 220 10.65 8.46 -24.07
CA SER A 220 9.56 7.52 -23.82
C SER A 220 9.69 6.95 -22.41
N TYR A 221 8.65 7.19 -21.60
CA TYR A 221 8.57 6.68 -20.24
C TYR A 221 7.62 5.49 -20.12
N ALA A 222 7.09 4.97 -21.23
CA ALA A 222 6.34 3.71 -21.25
C ALA A 222 7.19 2.58 -20.66
N GLN A 223 6.59 1.69 -19.90
CA GLN A 223 7.26 0.59 -19.22
C GLN A 223 8.35 1.01 -18.21
N SER A 224 8.40 2.29 -17.83
CA SER A 224 9.41 2.80 -16.88
C SER A 224 8.84 2.95 -15.46
N VAL A 225 9.72 2.81 -14.48
CA VAL A 225 9.39 2.85 -13.04
C VAL A 225 9.91 4.15 -12.39
N LEU A 226 11.16 4.48 -12.62
CA LEU A 226 11.84 5.55 -11.89
C LEU A 226 11.21 6.94 -12.06
N PRO A 227 10.82 7.39 -13.26
CA PRO A 227 10.26 8.72 -13.44
C PRO A 227 9.00 8.95 -12.60
N ILE A 228 8.07 8.00 -12.62
CA ILE A 228 6.83 8.14 -11.84
C ILE A 228 7.11 8.08 -10.34
N MET A 229 8.03 7.24 -9.89
CA MET A 229 8.40 7.15 -8.48
C MET A 229 9.03 8.45 -7.95
N LEU A 230 9.70 9.22 -8.80
CA LEU A 230 10.26 10.52 -8.44
C LEU A 230 9.21 11.65 -8.47
N THR A 231 8.22 11.57 -9.36
CA THR A 231 7.19 12.61 -9.49
C THR A 231 6.11 12.55 -8.42
N ILE A 232 5.78 11.35 -7.90
CA ILE A 232 4.74 11.19 -6.87
C ILE A 232 5.07 11.88 -5.54
N PRO A 233 6.29 11.84 -4.97
CA PRO A 233 6.65 12.65 -3.81
C PRO A 233 6.49 14.17 -4.04
N VAL A 234 6.78 14.66 -5.25
CA VAL A 234 6.55 16.07 -5.62
C VAL A 234 5.06 16.37 -5.63
N LEU A 235 4.24 15.48 -6.23
CA LEU A 235 2.78 15.60 -6.20
C LEU A 235 2.26 15.70 -4.76
N TYR A 236 2.75 14.86 -3.85
CA TYR A 236 2.35 14.88 -2.44
C TYR A 236 2.65 16.22 -1.73
N VAL A 237 3.78 16.85 -2.07
CA VAL A 237 4.13 18.17 -1.51
C VAL A 237 3.22 19.27 -2.08
N VAL A 238 2.84 19.18 -3.36
CA VAL A 238 1.97 20.17 -4.03
C VAL A 238 0.52 20.04 -3.55
N GLU A 239 0.08 18.83 -3.22
CA GLU A 239 -1.30 18.55 -2.77
C GLU A 239 -1.56 18.97 -1.32
N LYS A 240 -0.51 19.11 -0.50
CA LYS A 240 -0.58 19.58 0.90
C LYS A 240 -0.43 21.09 1.02
#